data_3936da3161472ac31587dcd6f541c6a1
#
_entry.id   3936da3161472ac31587dcd6f541c6a1
#
_cell.length_a   1.000
_cell.length_b   1.000
_cell.length_c   1.000
_cell.angle_alpha   90.00
_cell.angle_beta   90.00
_cell.angle_gamma   90.00
#
_symmetry.space_group_name_H-M   'P 1'
#
loop_
_entity.id
_entity.type
_entity.pdbx_description
1 polymer ?
#
loop_
_entity_poly.entity_id
_entity_poly.type
_entity_poly.pdbx_seq_one_letter_code
_entity_poly.pdbx_strand_id
1 'polypeptide(L)'
;QVHILEMITLFWLFFMTATFILQLKVPDPTSPASDGILDLAAEDVYDSLAGASALDEANYSSRLAEMLATEDNEITCQTMLDTLSASIRGNCWLAVDAGPLEPHGMTAQPEGRSLTIHHLVHVDGHVWTVSIQVWHTGGGA
;
A
#
# COMPACT_ATOMS: atom_id res chain seq x y z
N GLN A 1 21.98 55.53 -15.71
CA GLN A 1 21.61 54.50 -16.67
C GLN A 1 22.09 53.12 -16.23
N VAL A 2 23.31 53.01 -15.69
CA VAL A 2 23.83 51.74 -15.19
C VAL A 2 23.02 51.24 -14.02
N HIS A 3 22.55 52.11 -13.14
CA HIS A 3 21.72 51.74 -12.00
C HIS A 3 20.37 51.19 -12.41
N ILE A 4 19.78 51.72 -13.47
CA ILE A 4 18.49 51.23 -13.97
C ILE A 4 18.62 49.84 -14.52
N LEU A 5 19.67 49.54 -15.26
CA LEU A 5 19.93 48.20 -15.79
C LEU A 5 20.20 47.21 -14.68
N GLU A 6 20.96 47.60 -13.65
CA GLU A 6 21.19 46.74 -12.48
C GLU A 6 19.90 46.43 -11.75
N MET A 7 19.07 47.44 -11.52
CA MET A 7 17.78 47.22 -10.83
C MET A 7 16.84 46.32 -11.62
N ILE A 8 16.77 46.47 -12.94
CA ILE A 8 15.95 45.62 -13.80
C ILE A 8 16.48 44.21 -13.77
N THR A 9 17.80 44.01 -13.84
CA THR A 9 18.42 42.70 -13.78
C THR A 9 18.18 42.01 -12.44
N LEU A 10 18.36 42.75 -11.33
CA LEU A 10 18.11 42.20 -9.99
C LEU A 10 16.63 41.84 -9.78
N PHE A 11 15.73 42.70 -10.25
CA PHE A 11 14.30 42.45 -10.18
C PHE A 11 13.94 41.20 -10.98
N TRP A 12 14.50 41.06 -12.17
CA TRP A 12 14.24 39.90 -13.03
C TRP A 12 14.78 38.61 -12.43
N LEU A 13 16.00 38.64 -11.87
CA LEU A 13 16.55 37.48 -11.16
C LEU A 13 15.73 37.12 -9.95
N PHE A 14 15.29 38.11 -9.18
CA PHE A 14 14.42 37.85 -8.02
C PHE A 14 13.10 37.21 -8.45
N PHE A 15 12.49 37.76 -9.49
CA PHE A 15 11.22 37.26 -10.01
C PHE A 15 11.36 35.80 -10.53
N MET A 16 12.44 35.52 -11.25
CA MET A 16 12.70 34.15 -11.73
C MET A 16 12.95 33.18 -10.59
N THR A 17 13.69 33.61 -9.57
CA THR A 17 13.94 32.81 -8.39
C THR A 17 12.65 32.53 -7.63
N ALA A 18 11.81 33.53 -7.43
CA ALA A 18 10.52 33.39 -6.76
C ALA A 18 9.59 32.44 -7.54
N THR A 19 9.55 32.56 -8.87
CA THR A 19 8.77 31.69 -9.74
C THR A 19 9.26 30.25 -9.64
N PHE A 20 10.58 30.06 -9.63
CA PHE A 20 11.17 28.74 -9.51
C PHE A 20 10.82 28.08 -8.16
N ILE A 21 10.90 28.84 -7.07
CA ILE A 21 10.54 28.36 -5.73
C ILE A 21 9.06 27.97 -5.68
N LEU A 22 8.19 28.76 -6.29
CA LEU A 22 6.75 28.45 -6.36
C LEU A 22 6.45 27.22 -7.21
N GLN A 23 7.28 26.94 -8.20
CA GLN A 23 7.17 25.74 -9.03
C GLN A 23 7.76 24.49 -8.37
N LEU A 24 8.63 24.65 -7.37
CA LEU A 24 9.06 23.53 -6.57
C LEU A 24 7.83 22.94 -5.91
N LYS A 25 7.48 21.78 -6.41
CA LYS A 25 6.25 21.10 -6.04
C LYS A 25 6.25 20.85 -4.55
N VAL A 26 5.39 21.52 -3.84
CA VAL A 26 5.09 21.18 -2.47
C VAL A 26 4.54 19.75 -2.51
N PRO A 27 5.09 18.79 -1.73
CA PRO A 27 4.52 17.47 -1.67
C PRO A 27 3.03 17.57 -1.38
N ASP A 28 2.24 16.74 -2.04
CA ASP A 28 0.81 16.69 -1.82
C ASP A 28 0.54 16.68 -0.31
N PRO A 29 -0.19 17.65 0.24
CA PRO A 29 -0.38 17.75 1.68
C PRO A 29 -1.14 16.56 2.27
N THR A 30 -1.81 15.76 1.44
CA THR A 30 -2.47 14.53 1.90
C THR A 30 -1.51 13.36 2.00
N SER A 31 -0.36 13.42 1.35
CA SER A 31 0.43 12.24 1.08
C SER A 31 1.11 11.59 2.29
N PRO A 32 1.80 12.27 3.22
CA PRO A 32 2.54 11.54 4.26
C PRO A 32 1.63 10.87 5.29
N ALA A 33 0.59 11.57 5.76
CA ALA A 33 -0.33 11.03 6.75
C ALA A 33 -1.26 9.97 6.14
N SER A 34 -1.77 10.24 4.93
CA SER A 34 -2.64 9.31 4.22
C SER A 34 -1.92 8.01 3.87
N ASP A 35 -0.67 8.12 3.37
CA ASP A 35 0.13 6.93 3.07
C ASP A 35 0.48 6.15 4.33
N GLY A 36 0.76 6.82 5.44
CA GLY A 36 1.02 6.17 6.71
C GLY A 36 -0.19 5.38 7.21
N ILE A 37 -1.39 5.94 7.08
CA ILE A 37 -2.64 5.25 7.44
C ILE A 37 -2.87 4.03 6.55
N LEU A 38 -2.67 4.17 5.24
CA LEU A 38 -2.81 3.06 4.30
C LEU A 38 -1.78 1.98 4.54
N ASP A 39 -0.53 2.37 4.83
CA ASP A 39 0.53 1.41 5.13
C ASP A 39 0.20 0.61 6.38
N LEU A 40 -0.22 1.27 7.46
CA LEU A 40 -0.64 0.59 8.68
C LEU A 40 -1.84 -0.32 8.43
N ALA A 41 -2.82 0.13 7.66
CA ALA A 41 -4.00 -0.67 7.33
C ALA A 41 -3.60 -1.93 6.55
N ALA A 42 -2.72 -1.81 5.57
CA ALA A 42 -2.25 -2.95 4.78
C ALA A 42 -1.46 -3.94 5.64
N GLU A 43 -0.55 -3.44 6.49
CA GLU A 43 0.21 -4.29 7.41
C GLU A 43 -0.70 -4.97 8.43
N ASP A 44 -1.70 -4.28 8.95
CA ASP A 44 -2.68 -4.86 9.88
C ASP A 44 -3.50 -5.97 9.22
N VAL A 45 -3.86 -5.80 7.96
CA VAL A 45 -4.55 -6.85 7.18
C VAL A 45 -3.68 -8.09 7.10
N TYR A 46 -2.42 -7.92 6.72
CA TYR A 46 -1.47 -9.03 6.66
C TYR A 46 -1.27 -9.67 8.04
N ASP A 47 -1.02 -8.86 9.06
CA ASP A 47 -0.74 -9.35 10.42
C ASP A 47 -1.95 -10.00 11.08
N SER A 48 -3.16 -9.73 10.60
CA SER A 48 -4.37 -10.36 11.14
C SER A 48 -4.32 -11.89 11.09
N LEU A 49 -3.64 -12.44 10.08
CA LEU A 49 -3.40 -13.88 9.97
C LEU A 49 -1.94 -14.25 10.22
N ALA A 50 -0.99 -13.45 9.75
CA ALA A 50 0.43 -13.75 9.93
C ALA A 50 0.88 -13.66 11.40
N GLY A 51 0.26 -12.78 12.17
CA GLY A 51 0.51 -12.64 13.60
C GLY A 51 -0.36 -13.54 14.48
N ALA A 52 -1.35 -14.21 13.91
CA ALA A 52 -2.22 -15.11 14.66
C ALA A 52 -1.61 -16.52 14.75
N SER A 53 -1.85 -17.19 15.88
CA SER A 53 -1.41 -18.56 16.07
C SER A 53 -2.19 -19.51 15.16
N ALA A 54 -1.50 -20.51 14.60
CA ALA A 54 -2.14 -21.59 13.86
C ALA A 54 -2.98 -22.45 14.81
N LEU A 55 -4.01 -23.08 14.29
CA LEU A 55 -4.76 -24.08 15.03
C LEU A 55 -3.91 -25.34 15.26
N ASP A 56 -3.06 -25.66 14.30
CA ASP A 56 -2.07 -26.73 14.39
C ASP A 56 -0.67 -26.12 14.51
N GLU A 57 -0.32 -25.67 15.71
CA GLU A 57 0.96 -25.02 15.99
C GLU A 57 2.16 -25.95 15.80
N ALA A 58 1.94 -27.25 15.78
CA ALA A 58 3.02 -28.23 15.59
C ALA A 58 3.54 -28.22 14.15
N ASN A 59 2.67 -27.95 13.17
CA ASN A 59 2.99 -28.02 11.76
C ASN A 59 3.09 -26.66 11.06
N TYR A 60 2.47 -25.62 11.62
CA TYR A 60 2.42 -24.31 10.97
C TYR A 60 2.86 -23.20 11.92
N SER A 61 3.61 -22.24 11.37
CA SER A 61 4.18 -21.15 12.15
C SER A 61 3.18 -20.02 12.42
N SER A 62 2.11 -19.94 11.62
CA SER A 62 1.09 -18.90 11.77
C SER A 62 -0.24 -19.37 11.17
N ARG A 63 -1.30 -18.67 11.52
CA ARG A 63 -2.63 -18.94 10.93
C ARG A 63 -2.63 -18.70 9.42
N LEU A 64 -1.88 -17.71 8.94
CA LEU A 64 -1.74 -17.45 7.51
C LEU A 64 -1.10 -18.65 6.79
N ALA A 65 0.01 -19.16 7.33
CA ALA A 65 0.67 -20.34 6.75
C ALA A 65 -0.26 -21.55 6.71
N GLU A 66 -0.99 -21.77 7.78
CA GLU A 66 -1.97 -22.86 7.85
C GLU A 66 -3.08 -22.69 6.80
N MET A 67 -3.65 -21.49 6.67
CA MET A 67 -4.72 -21.24 5.72
C MET A 67 -4.23 -21.34 4.26
N LEU A 68 -3.03 -20.88 3.96
CA LEU A 68 -2.46 -21.04 2.63
C LEU A 68 -2.24 -22.49 2.25
N ALA A 69 -1.94 -23.34 3.23
CA ALA A 69 -1.71 -24.77 3.01
C ALA A 69 -3.00 -25.61 2.96
N THR A 70 -4.00 -25.25 3.74
CA THR A 70 -5.16 -26.11 4.00
C THR A 70 -6.50 -25.54 3.53
N GLU A 71 -6.60 -24.22 3.42
CA GLU A 71 -7.84 -23.55 3.06
C GLU A 71 -7.82 -23.08 1.61
N ASP A 72 -8.98 -22.66 1.12
CA ASP A 72 -9.11 -22.03 -0.19
C ASP A 72 -8.47 -20.62 -0.14
N ASN A 73 -7.77 -20.25 -1.20
CA ASN A 73 -7.15 -18.94 -1.34
C ASN A 73 -8.16 -17.79 -1.26
N GLU A 74 -9.37 -18.01 -1.79
CA GLU A 74 -10.46 -17.03 -1.70
C GLU A 74 -10.83 -16.75 -0.24
N ILE A 75 -10.93 -17.78 0.58
CA ILE A 75 -11.26 -17.67 2.00
C ILE A 75 -10.12 -16.97 2.75
N THR A 76 -8.88 -17.31 2.44
CA THR A 76 -7.71 -16.70 3.07
C THR A 76 -7.66 -15.20 2.82
N CYS A 77 -7.78 -14.79 1.56
CA CYS A 77 -7.79 -13.38 1.18
C CYS A 77 -9.00 -12.65 1.77
N GLN A 78 -10.19 -13.23 1.68
CA GLN A 78 -11.39 -12.59 2.22
C GLN A 78 -11.31 -12.39 3.72
N THR A 79 -10.78 -13.36 4.45
CA THR A 79 -10.60 -13.26 5.90
C THR A 79 -9.67 -12.11 6.27
N MET A 80 -8.58 -11.92 5.54
CA MET A 80 -7.70 -10.77 5.75
C MET A 80 -8.40 -9.45 5.41
N LEU A 81 -9.04 -9.37 4.25
CA LEU A 81 -9.69 -8.14 3.80
C LEU A 81 -10.86 -7.72 4.69
N ASP A 82 -11.53 -8.66 5.33
CA ASP A 82 -12.64 -8.38 6.26
C ASP A 82 -12.20 -7.61 7.52
N THR A 83 -10.90 -7.55 7.79
CA THR A 83 -10.37 -6.77 8.91
C THR A 83 -10.26 -5.27 8.61
N LEU A 84 -10.42 -4.88 7.35
CA LEU A 84 -10.36 -3.47 6.95
C LEU A 84 -11.53 -2.67 7.53
N SER A 85 -11.26 -1.42 7.88
CA SER A 85 -12.30 -0.50 8.31
C SER A 85 -13.21 -0.11 7.14
N ALA A 86 -14.39 0.44 7.44
CA ALA A 86 -15.36 0.84 6.40
C ALA A 86 -14.82 1.95 5.48
N SER A 87 -13.84 2.72 5.93
CA SER A 87 -13.26 3.82 5.15
C SER A 87 -12.11 3.38 4.23
N ILE A 88 -11.69 2.12 4.30
CA ILE A 88 -10.59 1.60 3.50
C ILE A 88 -11.03 0.32 2.83
N ARG A 89 -10.75 0.20 1.53
CA ARG A 89 -10.97 -1.02 0.76
C ARG A 89 -9.65 -1.58 0.30
N GLY A 90 -9.64 -2.85 -0.07
CA GLY A 90 -8.44 -3.49 -0.53
C GLY A 90 -8.69 -4.66 -1.46
N ASN A 91 -7.61 -5.04 -2.12
CA ASN A 91 -7.51 -6.24 -2.91
C ASN A 91 -6.38 -7.11 -2.36
N CYS A 92 -6.50 -8.41 -2.52
CA CYS A 92 -5.49 -9.37 -2.14
C CYS A 92 -5.11 -10.21 -3.35
N TRP A 93 -3.80 -10.32 -3.61
CA TRP A 93 -3.25 -11.19 -4.64
C TRP A 93 -2.33 -12.21 -4.00
N LEU A 94 -2.38 -13.42 -4.48
CA LEU A 94 -1.51 -14.51 -4.05
C LEU A 94 -0.78 -15.10 -5.25
N ALA A 95 0.47 -15.44 -5.04
CA ALA A 95 1.26 -16.23 -5.99
C ALA A 95 2.02 -17.30 -5.23
N VAL A 96 2.13 -18.46 -5.80
CA VAL A 96 2.93 -19.56 -5.25
C VAL A 96 4.18 -19.74 -6.10
N ASP A 97 5.33 -19.77 -5.46
CA ASP A 97 6.64 -19.90 -6.09
C ASP A 97 6.84 -18.83 -7.19
N ALA A 98 7.19 -19.22 -8.41
CA ALA A 98 7.37 -18.33 -9.54
C ALA A 98 6.08 -18.13 -10.37
N GLY A 99 4.93 -18.52 -9.84
CA GLY A 99 3.65 -18.39 -10.53
C GLY A 99 3.15 -16.96 -10.60
N PRO A 100 2.09 -16.72 -11.38
CA PRO A 100 1.52 -15.38 -11.51
C PRO A 100 0.78 -14.97 -10.24
N LEU A 101 0.74 -13.66 -9.98
CA LEU A 101 -0.13 -13.09 -8.96
C LEU A 101 -1.57 -13.14 -9.44
N GLU A 102 -2.43 -13.78 -8.66
CA GLU A 102 -3.84 -13.90 -8.96
C GLU A 102 -4.67 -13.26 -7.86
N PRO A 103 -5.72 -12.49 -8.23
CA PRO A 103 -6.60 -11.89 -7.23
C PRO A 103 -7.51 -12.93 -6.60
N HIS A 104 -7.70 -12.81 -5.30
CA HIS A 104 -8.58 -13.66 -4.52
C HIS A 104 -9.45 -12.84 -3.58
N GLY A 105 -10.57 -13.39 -3.17
CA GLY A 105 -11.55 -12.67 -2.38
C GLY A 105 -12.38 -11.73 -3.24
N MET A 106 -13.13 -10.84 -2.59
CA MET A 106 -13.88 -9.82 -3.32
C MET A 106 -12.92 -8.77 -3.86
N THR A 107 -12.88 -8.65 -5.17
CA THR A 107 -12.04 -7.65 -5.85
C THR A 107 -12.83 -6.36 -6.07
N ALA A 108 -12.13 -5.23 -5.99
CA ALA A 108 -12.69 -3.91 -6.22
C ALA A 108 -11.74 -3.07 -7.07
N GLN A 109 -12.29 -2.11 -7.78
CA GLN A 109 -11.49 -1.14 -8.53
C GLN A 109 -10.94 -0.10 -7.55
N PRO A 110 -9.62 0.16 -7.53
CA PRO A 110 -9.08 1.23 -6.70
C PRO A 110 -9.67 2.59 -7.08
N GLU A 111 -10.03 3.36 -6.07
CA GLU A 111 -10.52 4.72 -6.23
C GLU A 111 -9.42 5.69 -5.77
N GLY A 112 -8.84 6.42 -6.71
CA GLY A 112 -7.77 7.35 -6.39
C GLY A 112 -6.44 6.66 -6.06
N ARG A 113 -5.74 7.20 -5.08
CA ARG A 113 -4.42 6.72 -4.70
C ARG A 113 -4.50 5.43 -3.91
N SER A 114 -3.70 4.46 -4.29
CA SER A 114 -3.61 3.18 -3.59
C SER A 114 -2.18 2.88 -3.13
N LEU A 115 -2.05 2.07 -2.12
CA LEU A 115 -0.78 1.58 -1.61
C LEU A 115 -0.80 0.05 -1.66
N THR A 116 0.28 -0.54 -2.12
CA THR A 116 0.42 -2.00 -2.17
C THR A 116 1.63 -2.43 -1.35
N ILE A 117 1.44 -3.44 -0.51
CA ILE A 117 2.53 -4.10 0.20
C ILE A 117 2.69 -5.53 -0.30
N HIS A 118 3.89 -6.07 -0.13
CA HIS A 118 4.22 -7.43 -0.54
C HIS A 118 4.93 -8.13 0.61
N HIS A 119 4.52 -9.36 0.90
CA HIS A 119 5.19 -10.20 1.87
C HIS A 119 5.42 -11.60 1.31
N LEU A 120 6.52 -12.22 1.73
CA LEU A 120 6.81 -13.60 1.39
C LEU A 120 6.52 -14.49 2.60
N VAL A 121 5.85 -15.60 2.36
CA VAL A 121 5.49 -16.57 3.38
C VAL A 121 5.95 -17.95 2.94
N HIS A 122 6.72 -18.62 3.79
CA HIS A 122 7.19 -19.97 3.52
C HIS A 122 6.20 -20.99 4.11
N VAL A 123 5.65 -21.85 3.28
CA VAL A 123 4.68 -22.85 3.68
C VAL A 123 4.95 -24.17 2.94
N ASP A 124 5.22 -25.23 3.67
CA ASP A 124 5.37 -26.58 3.14
C ASP A 124 6.35 -26.70 1.94
N GLY A 125 7.47 -26.00 2.02
CA GLY A 125 8.48 -26.00 0.96
C GLY A 125 8.17 -25.09 -0.21
N HIS A 126 7.09 -24.35 -0.17
CA HIS A 126 6.72 -23.36 -1.16
C HIS A 126 6.87 -21.95 -0.61
N VAL A 127 7.13 -21.00 -1.49
CA VAL A 127 7.18 -19.57 -1.15
C VAL A 127 5.92 -18.91 -1.72
N TRP A 128 5.10 -18.37 -0.84
CA TRP A 128 3.93 -17.61 -1.24
C TRP A 128 4.25 -16.12 -1.22
N THR A 129 3.82 -15.42 -2.26
CA THR A 129 3.83 -13.96 -2.28
C THR A 129 2.41 -13.49 -1.95
N VAL A 130 2.29 -12.69 -0.91
CA VAL A 130 1.02 -12.07 -0.50
C VAL A 130 1.11 -10.59 -0.79
N SER A 131 0.26 -10.10 -1.68
CA SER A 131 0.23 -8.69 -2.05
C SER A 131 -1.12 -8.11 -1.65
N ILE A 132 -1.09 -7.03 -0.89
CA ILE A 132 -2.29 -6.37 -0.40
C ILE A 132 -2.26 -4.92 -0.86
N GLN A 133 -3.27 -4.54 -1.62
CA GLN A 133 -3.48 -3.18 -2.10
C GLN A 133 -4.63 -2.56 -1.33
N VAL A 134 -4.44 -1.37 -0.82
CA VAL A 134 -5.47 -0.64 -0.07
C VAL A 134 -5.61 0.79 -0.57
N TRP A 135 -6.79 1.36 -0.41
CA TRP A 135 -7.10 2.75 -0.76
C TRP A 135 -8.25 3.26 0.10
N HIS A 136 -8.35 4.58 0.21
CA HIS A 136 -9.50 5.20 0.89
C HIS A 136 -10.73 5.14 0.00
N THR A 137 -11.89 4.83 0.58
CA THR A 137 -13.17 4.90 -0.12
C THR A 137 -13.54 6.35 -0.40
N GLY A 138 -14.23 6.59 -1.51
CA GLY A 138 -14.69 7.93 -1.87
C GLY A 138 -13.66 8.78 -2.58
N GLY A 139 -12.71 8.16 -3.27
CA GLY A 139 -11.70 8.88 -4.06
C GLY A 139 -10.57 9.47 -3.26
N GLY A 140 -10.42 9.07 -2.06
CA GLY A 140 -9.29 9.19 -1.14
C GLY A 140 -8.50 10.47 -1.20
N ALA A 141 -8.88 11.40 -0.66
CA ALA A 141 -8.04 12.56 -0.50
C ALA A 141 -6.73 12.24 0.19
#